data_11e0e1b6feacaf0dfb31b2ce2705917b
#
_entry.id   11e0e1b6feacaf0dfb31b2ce2705917b
#
_cell.length_a   1.000
_cell.length_b   1.000
_cell.length_c   1.000
_cell.angle_alpha   90.00
_cell.angle_beta   90.00
_cell.angle_gamma   90.00
#
_symmetry.space_group_name_H-M   'P 1'
#
loop_
_entity.id
_entity.type
_entity.pdbx_description
1 polymer ?
#
loop_
_entity_poly.entity_id
_entity_poly.type
_entity_poly.pdbx_seq_one_letter_code
_entity_poly.pdbx_strand_id
1 'polypeptide(L)'
;MAETTDGYLSSLINYYTPSLTYFDKARGHRSSIQTRLDNWLGVIEMFETGSLRHGTGVWCYSDVDYIVSLKGTRPTPTTALNSVRDALTDKFPSTTIRVSRPAVVCEFASGDETEPPRLSCTLGYWCASILVAACRV
;
A
#
# COMPACT_ATOMS: atom_id res chain seq x y z
N MET A 1 -39.59 -8.56 5.93
CA MET A 1 -39.14 -8.69 7.33
C MET A 1 -38.17 -7.55 7.63
N ALA A 2 -38.34 -6.89 8.74
CA ALA A 2 -37.38 -5.88 9.16
C ALA A 2 -36.05 -6.55 9.50
N GLU A 3 -34.95 -6.00 8.98
CA GLU A 3 -33.60 -6.44 9.32
C GLU A 3 -33.35 -6.12 10.79
N THR A 4 -32.78 -7.07 11.54
CA THR A 4 -32.42 -6.82 12.93
C THR A 4 -31.18 -5.93 12.97
N THR A 5 -31.00 -5.18 14.05
CA THR A 5 -29.80 -4.34 14.26
C THR A 5 -28.51 -5.16 14.12
N ASP A 6 -28.50 -6.37 14.66
CA ASP A 6 -27.38 -7.29 14.56
C ASP A 6 -27.11 -7.74 13.10
N GLY A 7 -28.17 -8.06 12.37
CA GLY A 7 -28.08 -8.39 10.95
C GLY A 7 -27.53 -7.23 10.11
N TYR A 8 -27.98 -6.02 10.38
CA TYR A 8 -27.49 -4.83 9.71
C TYR A 8 -26.00 -4.56 10.00
N LEU A 9 -25.59 -4.64 11.26
CA LEU A 9 -24.20 -4.47 11.65
C LEU A 9 -23.28 -5.55 11.04
N SER A 10 -23.75 -6.79 11.02
CA SER A 10 -23.01 -7.90 10.38
C SER A 10 -22.85 -7.67 8.88
N SER A 11 -23.88 -7.17 8.20
CA SER A 11 -23.81 -6.81 6.79
C SER A 11 -22.82 -5.69 6.52
N LEU A 12 -22.78 -4.66 7.36
CA LEU A 12 -21.80 -3.57 7.27
C LEU A 12 -20.38 -4.08 7.48
N ILE A 13 -20.14 -4.91 8.48
CA ILE A 13 -18.81 -5.48 8.75
C ILE A 13 -18.34 -6.26 7.52
N ASN A 14 -19.18 -7.14 6.97
CA ASN A 14 -18.84 -7.92 5.79
C ASN A 14 -18.57 -7.03 4.57
N TYR A 15 -19.33 -5.96 4.40
CA TYR A 15 -19.17 -5.03 3.28
C TYR A 15 -17.83 -4.28 3.33
N TYR A 16 -17.43 -3.83 4.52
CA TYR A 16 -16.22 -3.03 4.70
C TYR A 16 -14.97 -3.86 5.05
N THR A 17 -15.09 -5.17 5.17
CA THR A 17 -13.92 -6.04 5.40
C THR A 17 -13.21 -6.29 4.05
N PRO A 18 -11.89 -6.06 3.95
CA PRO A 18 -11.12 -6.35 2.77
C PRO A 18 -11.17 -7.84 2.40
N SER A 19 -11.28 -8.14 1.11
CA SER A 19 -11.31 -9.52 0.61
C SER A 19 -9.93 -10.18 0.65
N LEU A 20 -9.89 -11.52 0.61
CA LEU A 20 -8.65 -12.27 0.48
C LEU A 20 -7.90 -11.91 -0.81
N THR A 21 -8.62 -11.73 -1.91
CA THR A 21 -8.06 -11.30 -3.20
C THR A 21 -7.33 -9.95 -3.08
N TYR A 22 -7.86 -9.04 -2.29
CA TYR A 22 -7.20 -7.76 -2.03
C TYR A 22 -5.85 -7.95 -1.32
N PHE A 23 -5.78 -8.82 -0.32
CA PHE A 23 -4.53 -9.15 0.37
C PHE A 23 -3.52 -9.83 -0.54
N ASP A 24 -3.95 -10.70 -1.45
CA ASP A 24 -3.06 -11.38 -2.40
C ASP A 24 -2.48 -10.39 -3.42
N LYS A 25 -3.27 -9.44 -3.91
CA LYS A 25 -2.77 -8.34 -4.75
C LYS A 25 -1.76 -7.47 -3.98
N ALA A 26 -2.06 -7.12 -2.74
CA ALA A 26 -1.14 -6.36 -1.89
C ALA A 26 0.20 -7.08 -1.69
N ARG A 27 0.19 -8.38 -1.47
CA ARG A 27 1.41 -9.21 -1.38
C ARG A 27 2.21 -9.21 -2.68
N GLY A 28 1.55 -9.32 -3.83
CA GLY A 28 2.20 -9.25 -5.14
C GLY A 28 2.89 -7.90 -5.36
N HIS A 29 2.21 -6.81 -5.09
CA HIS A 29 2.80 -5.46 -5.16
C HIS A 29 3.94 -5.28 -4.17
N ARG A 30 3.79 -5.77 -2.94
CA ARG A 30 4.86 -5.75 -1.94
C ARG A 30 6.13 -6.41 -2.45
N SER A 31 6.01 -7.62 -2.99
CA SER A 31 7.15 -8.37 -3.52
C SER A 31 7.86 -7.61 -4.65
N SER A 32 7.10 -7.04 -5.57
CA SER A 32 7.64 -6.25 -6.69
C SER A 32 8.33 -4.97 -6.21
N ILE A 33 7.75 -4.26 -5.27
CA ILE A 33 8.34 -3.05 -4.66
C ILE A 33 9.62 -3.40 -3.92
N GLN A 34 9.59 -4.42 -3.08
CA GLN A 34 10.76 -4.85 -2.30
C GLN A 34 11.91 -5.26 -3.19
N THR A 35 11.66 -6.08 -4.21
CA THR A 35 12.69 -6.52 -5.17
C THR A 35 13.30 -5.33 -5.90
N ARG A 36 12.49 -4.38 -6.31
CA ARG A 36 12.99 -3.18 -7.00
C ARG A 36 13.86 -2.31 -6.11
N LEU A 37 13.41 -2.05 -4.90
CA LEU A 37 14.15 -1.23 -3.94
C LEU A 37 15.45 -1.93 -3.50
N ASP A 38 15.44 -3.25 -3.32
CA ASP A 38 16.64 -4.00 -2.97
C ASP A 38 17.68 -3.96 -4.07
N ASN A 39 17.28 -4.14 -5.33
CA ASN A 39 18.18 -4.09 -6.48
C ASN A 39 18.75 -2.69 -6.76
N TRP A 40 18.01 -1.64 -6.42
CA TRP A 40 18.39 -0.27 -6.75
C TRP A 40 19.08 0.47 -5.61
N LEU A 41 18.58 0.34 -4.40
CA LEU A 41 19.04 1.07 -3.21
C LEU A 41 19.64 0.17 -2.13
N GLY A 42 19.36 -1.13 -2.19
CA GLY A 42 19.66 -2.09 -1.14
C GLY A 42 18.70 -1.92 0.06
N VAL A 43 17.93 -2.95 0.33
CA VAL A 43 16.99 -3.01 1.45
C VAL A 43 17.60 -3.86 2.57
N ILE A 44 17.57 -3.35 3.80
CA ILE A 44 17.89 -4.15 5.00
C ILE A 44 16.65 -4.92 5.41
N GLU A 45 15.53 -4.19 5.54
CA GLU A 45 14.26 -4.74 5.98
C GLU A 45 13.10 -3.94 5.39
N MET A 46 12.03 -4.66 5.07
CA MET A 46 10.75 -4.06 4.67
C MET A 46 9.63 -4.80 5.38
N PHE A 47 8.81 -4.09 6.12
CA PHE A 47 7.68 -4.67 6.83
C PHE A 47 6.42 -3.84 6.66
N GLU A 48 5.29 -4.54 6.71
CA GLU A 48 3.97 -3.96 6.63
C GLU A 48 3.55 -3.41 8.00
N THR A 49 2.90 -2.26 7.99
CA THR A 49 2.33 -1.61 9.15
C THR A 49 0.95 -1.05 8.81
N GLY A 50 0.38 -0.24 9.69
CA GLY A 50 -0.90 0.42 9.46
C GLY A 50 -2.13 -0.47 9.67
N SER A 51 -3.27 0.00 9.19
CA SER A 51 -4.57 -0.61 9.49
C SER A 51 -4.73 -2.02 8.94
N LEU A 52 -4.23 -2.30 7.74
CA LEU A 52 -4.32 -3.64 7.15
C LEU A 52 -3.51 -4.66 7.95
N ARG A 53 -2.32 -4.30 8.41
CA ARG A 53 -1.48 -5.18 9.24
C ARG A 53 -2.13 -5.48 10.60
N HIS A 54 -2.83 -4.51 11.17
CA HIS A 54 -3.45 -4.63 12.48
C HIS A 54 -4.90 -5.18 12.43
N GLY A 55 -5.40 -5.53 11.26
CA GLY A 55 -6.75 -6.08 11.10
C GLY A 55 -7.88 -5.05 11.26
N THR A 56 -7.55 -3.76 11.19
CA THR A 56 -8.51 -2.65 11.26
C THR A 56 -8.74 -1.98 9.90
N GLY A 57 -8.31 -2.63 8.81
CA GLY A 57 -8.48 -2.14 7.46
C GLY A 57 -9.94 -2.07 7.06
N VAL A 58 -10.30 -0.99 6.37
CA VAL A 58 -11.64 -0.74 5.84
C VAL A 58 -11.57 -0.78 4.32
N TRP A 59 -12.37 -1.64 3.71
CA TRP A 59 -12.43 -1.77 2.25
C TRP A 59 -12.66 -0.40 1.58
N CYS A 60 -11.94 -0.14 0.52
CA CYS A 60 -11.91 1.11 -0.25
C CYS A 60 -11.29 2.34 0.45
N TYR A 61 -11.01 2.29 1.73
CA TYR A 61 -10.52 3.46 2.48
C TYR A 61 -9.14 3.26 3.10
N SER A 62 -8.71 2.01 3.27
CA SER A 62 -7.41 1.73 3.89
C SER A 62 -6.35 1.48 2.83
N ASP A 63 -5.23 2.16 3.01
CA ASP A 63 -4.01 1.94 2.24
C ASP A 63 -3.16 0.84 2.87
N VAL A 64 -2.21 0.32 2.12
CA VAL A 64 -1.17 -0.56 2.67
C VAL A 64 0.06 0.28 2.99
N ASP A 65 0.50 0.23 4.23
CA ASP A 65 1.65 0.99 4.69
C ASP A 65 2.86 0.08 4.87
N TYR A 66 4.00 0.50 4.34
CA TYR A 66 5.27 -0.19 4.50
C TYR A 66 6.32 0.72 5.12
N ILE A 67 7.13 0.16 5.99
CA ILE A 67 8.36 0.79 6.45
C ILE A 67 9.53 0.08 5.81
N VAL A 68 10.41 0.84 5.16
CA VAL A 68 11.59 0.33 4.47
C VAL A 68 12.84 0.91 5.09
N SER A 69 13.77 0.02 5.47
CA SER A 69 15.09 0.37 5.95
C SER A 69 16.11 0.15 4.83
N LEU A 70 16.82 1.20 4.43
CA LEU A 70 17.79 1.19 3.34
C LEU A 70 19.21 1.05 3.84
N LYS A 71 20.07 0.36 3.06
CA LYS A 71 21.51 0.22 3.30
C LYS A 71 22.24 1.53 2.98
N GLY A 72 23.40 1.69 3.59
CA GLY A 72 24.35 2.75 3.23
C GLY A 72 24.34 3.94 4.17
N THR A 73 25.03 5.02 3.74
CA THR A 73 25.16 6.25 4.50
C THR A 73 23.80 6.92 4.66
N ARG A 74 23.50 7.42 5.83
CA ARG A 74 22.24 8.07 6.12
C ARG A 74 22.03 9.33 5.25
N PRO A 75 21.19 9.30 4.22
CA PRO A 75 20.87 10.48 3.43
C PRO A 75 19.94 11.41 4.20
N THR A 76 19.76 12.63 3.69
CA THR A 76 18.70 13.49 4.21
C THR A 76 17.32 12.85 3.91
N PRO A 77 16.29 13.11 4.72
CA PRO A 77 14.96 12.57 4.47
C PRO A 77 14.44 12.88 3.05
N THR A 78 14.67 14.08 2.57
CA THR A 78 14.28 14.47 1.21
C THR A 78 14.98 13.65 0.14
N THR A 79 16.29 13.44 0.28
CA THR A 79 17.09 12.63 -0.65
C THR A 79 16.62 11.17 -0.65
N ALA A 80 16.37 10.60 0.53
CA ALA A 80 15.87 9.23 0.67
C ALA A 80 14.51 9.04 -0.02
N LEU A 81 13.56 9.94 0.22
CA LEU A 81 12.23 9.88 -0.39
C LEU A 81 12.30 10.03 -1.92
N ASN A 82 13.12 10.96 -2.42
CA ASN A 82 13.31 11.14 -3.85
C ASN A 82 13.96 9.91 -4.51
N SER A 83 14.95 9.30 -3.86
CA SER A 83 15.60 8.09 -4.38
C SER A 83 14.61 6.91 -4.46
N VAL A 84 13.77 6.73 -3.47
CA VAL A 84 12.71 5.71 -3.49
C VAL A 84 11.68 6.00 -4.58
N ARG A 85 11.22 7.25 -4.70
CA ARG A 85 10.30 7.65 -5.76
C ARG A 85 10.90 7.35 -7.15
N ASP A 86 12.13 7.72 -7.40
CA ASP A 86 12.77 7.58 -8.72
C ASP A 86 12.97 6.10 -9.06
N ALA A 87 13.39 5.28 -8.10
CA ALA A 87 13.53 3.84 -8.28
C ALA A 87 12.19 3.17 -8.65
N LEU A 88 11.11 3.58 -8.02
CA LEU A 88 9.78 3.01 -8.27
C LEU A 88 9.14 3.54 -9.54
N THR A 89 9.34 4.82 -9.86
CA THR A 89 8.83 5.42 -11.11
C THR A 89 9.42 4.75 -12.34
N ASP A 90 10.71 4.42 -12.32
CA ASP A 90 11.36 3.70 -13.41
C ASP A 90 10.80 2.28 -13.60
N LYS A 91 10.48 1.59 -12.52
CA LYS A 91 9.94 0.22 -12.59
C LYS A 91 8.46 0.17 -12.94
N PHE A 92 7.68 1.14 -12.48
CA PHE A 92 6.23 1.16 -12.61
C PHE A 92 5.75 2.40 -13.39
N PRO A 93 6.00 2.47 -14.72
CA PRO A 93 5.70 3.66 -15.50
C PRO A 93 4.21 3.98 -15.60
N SER A 94 3.34 2.99 -15.39
CA SER A 94 1.88 3.16 -15.41
C SER A 94 1.29 3.50 -14.04
N THR A 95 2.11 3.59 -13.00
CA THR A 95 1.71 3.85 -11.62
C THR A 95 2.01 5.30 -11.27
N THR A 96 1.06 5.99 -10.65
CA THR A 96 1.31 7.33 -10.13
C THR A 96 2.10 7.23 -8.83
N ILE A 97 3.32 7.78 -8.84
CA ILE A 97 4.22 7.74 -7.69
C ILE A 97 4.60 9.16 -7.32
N ARG A 98 4.35 9.54 -6.07
CA ARG A 98 4.60 10.87 -5.56
C ARG A 98 5.18 10.86 -4.15
N VAL A 99 5.98 11.87 -3.85
CA VAL A 99 6.42 12.13 -2.48
C VAL A 99 5.32 12.86 -1.74
N SER A 100 4.84 12.26 -0.66
CA SER A 100 3.90 12.85 0.29
C SER A 100 4.47 12.67 1.69
N ARG A 101 5.25 13.64 2.14
CA ARG A 101 6.01 13.54 3.40
C ARG A 101 5.13 13.09 4.56
N PRO A 102 5.58 12.12 5.35
CA PRO A 102 6.91 11.49 5.39
C PRO A 102 7.09 10.26 4.49
N ALA A 103 6.21 10.03 3.50
CA ALA A 103 6.17 8.81 2.70
C ALA A 103 6.30 9.06 1.19
N VAL A 104 6.53 7.98 0.46
CA VAL A 104 6.30 7.88 -0.99
C VAL A 104 5.01 7.12 -1.20
N VAL A 105 4.08 7.69 -1.91
CA VAL A 105 2.76 7.12 -2.19
C VAL A 105 2.73 6.59 -3.62
N CYS A 106 2.34 5.32 -3.75
CA CYS A 106 2.14 4.64 -5.02
C CYS A 106 0.66 4.35 -5.23
N GLU A 107 0.08 4.88 -6.29
CA GLU A 107 -1.31 4.67 -6.66
C GLU A 107 -1.36 3.71 -7.86
N PHE A 108 -1.59 2.43 -7.58
CA PHE A 108 -1.72 1.41 -8.61
C PHE A 108 -3.14 1.41 -9.17
N ALA A 109 -3.28 1.44 -10.48
CA ALA A 109 -4.57 1.25 -11.12
C ALA A 109 -5.07 -0.18 -10.84
N SER A 110 -6.32 -0.30 -10.41
CA SER A 110 -6.97 -1.60 -10.29
C SER A 110 -7.25 -2.15 -11.69
N GLY A 111 -6.37 -3.02 -12.17
CA GLY A 111 -6.46 -3.63 -13.50
C GLY A 111 -7.41 -4.82 -13.58
N ASP A 112 -8.35 -5.00 -12.66
CA ASP A 112 -9.20 -6.18 -12.64
C ASP A 112 -10.68 -5.82 -12.52
N GLU A 113 -11.36 -5.87 -13.68
CA GLU A 113 -12.80 -5.67 -13.83
C GLU A 113 -13.64 -6.85 -13.31
N THR A 114 -13.05 -7.81 -12.60
CA THR A 114 -13.72 -9.05 -12.20
C THR A 114 -14.43 -8.99 -10.84
N GLU A 115 -14.28 -7.92 -10.08
CA GLU A 115 -15.14 -7.69 -8.92
C GLU A 115 -16.35 -6.84 -9.32
N PRO A 116 -17.58 -7.22 -8.92
CA PRO A 116 -18.75 -6.43 -9.21
C PRO A 116 -18.59 -5.02 -8.67
N PRO A 117 -19.07 -3.99 -9.39
CA PRO A 117 -18.95 -2.61 -8.95
C PRO A 117 -19.69 -2.47 -7.61
N ARG A 118 -18.95 -2.46 -6.53
CA ARG A 118 -19.48 -2.03 -5.24
C ARG A 118 -19.67 -0.53 -5.30
N LEU A 119 -20.89 -0.11 -5.15
CA LEU A 119 -21.47 1.19 -5.49
C LEU A 119 -20.86 2.46 -4.89
N SER A 120 -19.65 2.47 -4.38
CA SER A 120 -19.01 3.72 -3.90
C SER A 120 -17.49 3.78 -3.92
N CYS A 121 -16.78 2.77 -4.42
CA CYS A 121 -15.36 2.92 -4.69
C CYS A 121 -15.18 3.66 -6.02
N THR A 122 -15.35 4.96 -6.02
CA THR A 122 -15.19 5.81 -7.21
C THR A 122 -13.73 5.94 -7.65
N LEU A 123 -12.80 5.40 -6.88
CA LEU A 123 -11.38 5.37 -7.20
C LEU A 123 -10.91 3.91 -7.11
N GLY A 124 -10.94 3.21 -8.21
CA GLY A 124 -10.40 1.86 -8.34
C GLY A 124 -8.87 1.83 -8.25
N TYR A 125 -8.30 2.52 -7.28
CA TYR A 125 -6.86 2.58 -7.05
C TYR A 125 -6.50 1.82 -5.77
N TRP A 126 -5.49 1.00 -5.89
CA TRP A 126 -4.81 0.45 -4.73
C TRP A 126 -3.68 1.39 -4.36
N CYS A 127 -3.66 1.88 -3.14
CA CYS A 127 -2.66 2.82 -2.67
C CYS A 127 -1.70 2.15 -1.68
N ALA A 128 -0.43 2.38 -1.86
CA ALA A 128 0.61 1.97 -0.93
C ALA A 128 1.43 3.18 -0.49
N SER A 129 1.60 3.33 0.80
CA SER A 129 2.48 4.33 1.40
C SER A 129 3.77 3.68 1.87
N ILE A 130 4.89 4.19 1.42
CA ILE A 130 6.21 3.68 1.76
C ILE A 130 6.92 4.72 2.62
N LEU A 131 7.03 4.42 3.90
CA LEU A 131 7.81 5.21 4.84
C LEU A 131 9.27 4.75 4.80
N VAL A 132 10.17 5.68 4.60
CA VAL A 132 11.60 5.38 4.55
C VAL A 132 12.21 5.63 5.93
N ALA A 133 12.61 4.55 6.60
CA ALA A 133 13.41 4.64 7.80
C ALA A 133 14.89 4.62 7.43
N ALA A 134 15.62 5.66 7.82
CA ALA A 134 17.08 5.64 7.74
C ALA A 134 17.62 4.77 8.85
N CYS A 135 18.16 3.60 8.51
CA CYS A 135 18.82 2.76 9.49
C CYS A 135 20.19 3.34 9.89
N ARG A 136 20.48 3.30 11.19
CA ARG A 136 21.87 3.43 11.66
C ARG A 136 22.57 2.09 11.41
N VAL A 137 23.62 2.12 10.65
CA VAL A 137 24.64 1.07 10.67
C VAL A 137 25.47 1.29 11.90
#